data_7f14c79c0a934469982af93a5bd2a804
#
_entry.id   7f14c79c0a934469982af93a5bd2a804
#
_cell.length_a   1.000
_cell.length_b   1.000
_cell.length_c   1.000
_cell.angle_alpha   90.00
_cell.angle_beta   90.00
_cell.angle_gamma   90.00
#
_symmetry.space_group_name_H-M   'P 1'
#
loop_
_entity.id
_entity.type
_entity.pdbx_description
1 polymer ?
#
loop_
_entity_poly.entity_id
_entity_poly.type
_entity_poly.pdbx_seq_one_letter_code
_entity_poly.pdbx_strand_id
1 'polypeptide(L)'
;SLMLWNIGNKIYMFGGTNFDYFNDLWEYDLTTNNWTWLRGSNIVNQSGVYGIKGVSAATNTPGARWLSSTFTYNNKIYLFGGDGYNSGSTRGQLNDLWEYDPATNNWTWLSGDDAINSLGIHGTIAVPSATNIPGARQSGQMQIINNKTYLFGGRGFAISGGISNLNDMWEYDPATNIWTWLKGPNTGGNAGVAGAYGIENAANNPSARYYETSWTLNNKFYVFSGTPFGPEYNDVWEY
;
A
#
# COMPACT_ATOMS: atom_id res chain seq x y z
N SER A 1 -13.75 4.24 -1.24
CA SER A 1 -12.94 3.11 -0.73
C SER A 1 -12.40 3.48 0.64
N LEU A 2 -12.61 2.63 1.62
CA LEU A 2 -12.11 2.74 3.00
C LEU A 2 -10.94 1.77 3.17
N MET A 3 -9.98 2.11 4.02
CA MET A 3 -8.95 1.19 4.47
C MET A 3 -9.45 0.48 5.73
N LEU A 4 -9.47 -0.86 5.70
CA LEU A 4 -10.01 -1.69 6.78
C LEU A 4 -8.99 -2.73 7.24
N TRP A 5 -8.95 -2.98 8.54
CA TRP A 5 -8.12 -4.01 9.17
C TRP A 5 -8.90 -4.74 10.24
N ASN A 6 -8.49 -5.97 10.49
CA ASN A 6 -9.07 -6.84 11.52
C ASN A 6 -7.98 -7.29 12.50
N ILE A 7 -8.13 -7.00 13.78
CA ILE A 7 -7.23 -7.48 14.83
C ILE A 7 -8.08 -8.01 15.97
N GLY A 8 -8.07 -9.33 16.16
CA GLY A 8 -8.92 -9.97 17.16
C GLY A 8 -10.41 -9.65 16.97
N ASN A 9 -11.08 -9.15 17.99
CA ASN A 9 -12.49 -8.75 17.95
C ASN A 9 -12.69 -7.28 17.55
N LYS A 10 -11.70 -6.65 16.92
CA LYS A 10 -11.78 -5.23 16.53
C LYS A 10 -11.59 -5.04 15.05
N ILE A 11 -12.40 -4.16 14.48
CA ILE A 11 -12.26 -3.68 13.11
C ILE A 11 -11.78 -2.24 13.17
N TYR A 12 -10.71 -1.94 12.46
CA TYR A 12 -10.18 -0.59 12.33
C TYR A 12 -10.50 -0.04 10.95
N MET A 13 -10.83 1.22 10.89
CA MET A 13 -11.17 1.93 9.67
C MET A 13 -10.42 3.27 9.62
N PHE A 14 -9.73 3.55 8.51
CA PHE A 14 -9.01 4.80 8.33
C PHE A 14 -9.41 5.49 7.03
N GLY A 15 -9.60 6.80 7.09
CA GLY A 15 -9.71 7.69 5.95
C GLY A 15 -10.83 7.34 4.96
N GLY A 16 -10.51 7.47 3.68
CA GLY A 16 -11.48 7.30 2.60
C GLY A 16 -11.92 8.63 1.97
N THR A 17 -12.91 8.58 1.08
CA THR A 17 -13.40 9.78 0.37
C THR A 17 -14.90 9.71 0.10
N ASN A 18 -15.55 10.89 0.12
CA ASN A 18 -16.89 11.15 -0.38
C ASN A 18 -16.93 12.46 -1.21
N PHE A 19 -15.93 12.70 -2.04
CA PHE A 19 -15.45 13.91 -2.72
C PHE A 19 -14.37 14.65 -1.92
N ASP A 20 -14.49 14.73 -0.60
CA ASP A 20 -13.45 15.16 0.33
C ASP A 20 -12.72 13.95 0.92
N TYR A 21 -11.51 14.17 1.39
CA TYR A 21 -10.63 13.14 1.94
C TYR A 21 -10.60 13.19 3.46
N PHE A 22 -10.55 12.01 4.08
CA PHE A 22 -10.54 11.86 5.53
C PHE A 22 -9.21 11.26 6.02
N ASN A 23 -8.86 11.51 7.29
CA ASN A 23 -7.74 10.88 7.98
C ASN A 23 -8.11 10.42 9.40
N ASP A 24 -9.38 10.31 9.68
CA ASP A 24 -9.88 9.77 10.94
C ASP A 24 -9.65 8.26 11.02
N LEU A 25 -9.24 7.80 12.19
CA LEU A 25 -9.09 6.39 12.53
C LEU A 25 -10.16 6.01 13.54
N TRP A 26 -10.94 5.02 13.19
CA TRP A 26 -12.02 4.46 14.01
C TRP A 26 -11.76 3.01 14.35
N GLU A 27 -12.16 2.61 15.53
CA GLU A 27 -12.22 1.23 15.99
C GLU A 27 -13.70 0.85 16.21
N TYR A 28 -14.10 -0.29 15.68
CA TYR A 28 -15.37 -0.94 16.02
C TYR A 28 -15.08 -2.21 16.82
N ASP A 29 -15.61 -2.29 18.02
CA ASP A 29 -15.47 -3.47 18.89
C ASP A 29 -16.67 -4.40 18.70
N LEU A 30 -16.40 -5.60 18.15
CA LEU A 30 -17.42 -6.62 17.87
C LEU A 30 -18.06 -7.19 19.14
N THR A 31 -17.43 -7.05 20.32
CA THR A 31 -17.97 -7.55 21.60
C THR A 31 -19.00 -6.60 22.17
N THR A 32 -18.74 -5.30 22.09
CA THR A 32 -19.61 -4.25 22.67
C THR A 32 -20.52 -3.58 21.66
N ASN A 33 -20.28 -3.81 20.35
CA ASN A 33 -20.95 -3.14 19.23
C ASN A 33 -20.79 -1.61 19.24
N ASN A 34 -19.66 -1.11 19.74
CA ASN A 34 -19.40 0.32 19.85
C ASN A 34 -18.31 0.78 18.89
N TRP A 35 -18.46 2.00 18.36
CA TRP A 35 -17.43 2.72 17.66
C TRP A 35 -16.64 3.64 18.59
N THR A 36 -15.34 3.70 18.39
CA THR A 36 -14.46 4.65 19.07
C THR A 36 -13.64 5.40 18.03
N TRP A 37 -13.69 6.73 18.06
CA TRP A 37 -12.78 7.56 17.29
C TRP A 37 -11.43 7.61 18.00
N LEU A 38 -10.39 7.04 17.38
CA LEU A 38 -9.08 6.89 18.01
C LEU A 38 -8.13 8.04 17.68
N ARG A 39 -8.09 8.46 16.40
CA ARG A 39 -7.10 9.39 15.86
C ARG A 39 -7.64 10.17 14.67
N GLY A 40 -6.82 11.14 14.21
CA GLY A 40 -7.10 11.94 13.03
C GLY A 40 -8.02 13.11 13.32
N SER A 41 -8.54 13.72 12.29
CA SER A 41 -9.38 14.93 12.36
C SER A 41 -10.81 14.64 11.88
N ASN A 42 -11.75 15.38 12.41
CA ASN A 42 -13.12 15.46 11.86
C ASN A 42 -13.26 16.54 10.76
N ILE A 43 -12.14 17.17 10.39
CA ILE A 43 -12.08 18.13 9.27
C ILE A 43 -11.48 17.39 8.07
N VAL A 44 -12.05 17.60 6.91
CA VAL A 44 -11.63 16.97 5.65
C VAL A 44 -10.33 17.56 5.11
N ASN A 45 -9.66 16.83 4.20
CA ASN A 45 -8.51 17.27 3.43
C ASN A 45 -7.30 17.66 4.29
N GLN A 46 -7.14 17.02 5.44
CA GLN A 46 -6.07 17.31 6.38
C GLN A 46 -4.71 16.80 5.90
N SER A 47 -3.70 17.62 6.09
CA SER A 47 -2.29 17.26 5.89
C SER A 47 -1.84 16.19 6.88
N GLY A 48 -0.85 15.40 6.48
CA GLY A 48 -0.16 14.51 7.40
C GLY A 48 0.78 15.26 8.36
N VAL A 49 0.97 14.68 9.54
CA VAL A 49 2.01 15.09 10.49
C VAL A 49 3.01 13.95 10.63
N TYR A 50 4.15 14.07 9.98
CA TYR A 50 5.08 12.96 9.79
C TYR A 50 6.04 12.75 10.96
N GLY A 51 6.45 13.82 11.65
CA GLY A 51 7.43 13.74 12.73
C GLY A 51 8.81 13.27 12.24
N ILE A 52 9.48 12.47 13.07
CA ILE A 52 10.79 11.89 12.73
C ILE A 52 10.57 10.45 12.26
N LYS A 53 11.17 10.10 11.10
CA LYS A 53 11.05 8.74 10.52
C LYS A 53 11.53 7.67 11.51
N GLY A 54 10.72 6.62 11.68
CA GLY A 54 10.98 5.55 12.64
C GLY A 54 10.64 5.87 14.10
N VAL A 55 10.19 7.11 14.41
CA VAL A 55 9.86 7.51 15.77
C VAL A 55 8.34 7.60 15.95
N SER A 56 7.81 6.79 16.85
CA SER A 56 6.39 6.81 17.26
C SER A 56 6.09 8.08 18.06
N ALA A 57 5.01 8.78 17.74
CA ALA A 57 4.60 9.96 18.49
C ALA A 57 3.08 10.15 18.46
N ALA A 58 2.56 10.74 19.56
CA ALA A 58 1.13 11.05 19.69
C ALA A 58 0.64 12.11 18.68
N THR A 59 1.53 12.91 18.12
CA THR A 59 1.24 13.92 17.10
C THR A 59 1.26 13.37 15.68
N ASN A 60 1.90 12.22 15.46
CA ASN A 60 1.99 11.63 14.13
C ASN A 60 0.62 11.20 13.61
N THR A 61 0.37 11.52 12.37
CA THR A 61 -0.87 11.08 11.69
C THR A 61 -0.66 11.08 10.16
N PRO A 62 -1.08 10.06 9.43
CA PRO A 62 -1.09 10.11 7.98
C PRO A 62 -2.05 11.21 7.49
N GLY A 63 -1.75 11.81 6.34
CA GLY A 63 -2.66 12.76 5.70
C GLY A 63 -3.92 12.09 5.19
N ALA A 64 -4.96 12.87 4.99
CA ALA A 64 -6.24 12.43 4.48
C ALA A 64 -6.06 11.76 3.11
N ARG A 65 -6.55 10.51 2.96
CA ARG A 65 -6.26 9.67 1.79
C ARG A 65 -7.27 8.55 1.56
N TRP A 66 -7.22 7.96 0.38
CA TRP A 66 -7.95 6.77 -0.02
C TRP A 66 -7.07 5.84 -0.87
N LEU A 67 -7.54 4.61 -1.14
CA LEU A 67 -6.88 3.62 -2.00
C LEU A 67 -5.44 3.31 -1.61
N SER A 68 -5.11 3.42 -0.33
CA SER A 68 -3.83 2.91 0.19
C SER A 68 -3.84 1.39 0.24
N SER A 69 -2.66 0.82 0.06
CA SER A 69 -2.42 -0.61 0.28
C SER A 69 -2.25 -0.87 1.78
N THR A 70 -2.77 -2.00 2.28
CA THR A 70 -2.87 -2.23 3.72
C THR A 70 -2.54 -3.68 4.10
N PHE A 71 -1.96 -3.87 5.30
CA PHE A 71 -1.76 -5.18 5.92
C PHE A 71 -1.69 -5.07 7.44
N THR A 72 -1.70 -6.23 8.12
CA THR A 72 -1.47 -6.34 9.57
C THR A 72 -0.26 -7.22 9.84
N TYR A 73 0.56 -6.84 10.82
CA TYR A 73 1.69 -7.64 11.28
C TYR A 73 1.90 -7.42 12.79
N ASN A 74 2.06 -8.49 13.56
CA ASN A 74 2.28 -8.46 15.02
C ASN A 74 1.27 -7.54 15.75
N ASN A 75 -0.02 -7.67 15.46
CA ASN A 75 -1.11 -6.86 16.00
C ASN A 75 -0.98 -5.35 15.76
N LYS A 76 -0.23 -4.97 14.76
CA LYS A 76 -0.14 -3.58 14.26
C LYS A 76 -0.73 -3.48 12.87
N ILE A 77 -1.14 -2.27 12.53
CA ILE A 77 -1.77 -1.91 11.26
C ILE A 77 -0.75 -1.17 10.40
N TYR A 78 -0.66 -1.53 9.14
CA TYR A 78 0.24 -0.89 8.18
C TYR A 78 -0.54 -0.30 7.02
N LEU A 79 -0.10 0.88 6.58
CA LEU A 79 -0.71 1.69 5.52
C LEU A 79 0.39 2.17 4.57
N PHE A 80 0.29 1.85 3.29
CA PHE A 80 1.26 2.28 2.27
C PHE A 80 0.58 3.09 1.16
N GLY A 81 1.11 4.28 0.88
CA GLY A 81 0.74 5.08 -0.27
C GLY A 81 -0.72 5.57 -0.27
N GLY A 82 -1.37 5.46 -1.42
CA GLY A 82 -2.71 5.97 -1.68
C GLY A 82 -2.70 7.29 -2.45
N ASP A 83 -3.88 7.81 -2.77
CA ASP A 83 -4.08 9.18 -3.25
C ASP A 83 -4.55 10.03 -2.07
N GLY A 84 -3.81 11.09 -1.77
CA GLY A 84 -4.10 11.88 -0.57
C GLY A 84 -3.18 13.08 -0.37
N TYR A 85 -3.21 13.62 0.84
CA TYR A 85 -2.48 14.82 1.23
C TYR A 85 -1.17 14.48 1.95
N ASN A 86 -0.10 15.16 1.57
CA ASN A 86 1.20 15.11 2.24
C ASN A 86 1.27 16.09 3.44
N SER A 87 2.47 16.33 4.00
CA SER A 87 2.67 17.33 5.07
C SER A 87 2.47 18.78 4.59
N GLY A 88 2.71 19.05 3.31
CA GLY A 88 2.62 20.38 2.70
C GLY A 88 1.23 20.76 2.17
N SER A 89 0.17 20.06 2.57
CA SER A 89 -1.21 20.30 2.10
C SER A 89 -1.40 20.13 0.59
N THR A 90 -0.51 19.36 -0.05
CA THR A 90 -0.61 19.08 -1.48
C THR A 90 -1.13 17.65 -1.68
N ARG A 91 -2.08 17.49 -2.60
CA ARG A 91 -2.68 16.19 -2.92
C ARG A 91 -1.99 15.55 -4.12
N GLY A 92 -1.75 14.25 -4.02
CA GLY A 92 -1.24 13.41 -5.12
C GLY A 92 -1.04 11.98 -4.66
N GLN A 93 -0.33 11.20 -5.48
CA GLN A 93 0.04 9.84 -5.11
C GLN A 93 1.13 9.87 -4.04
N LEU A 94 1.02 8.96 -3.08
CA LEU A 94 1.93 8.85 -1.93
C LEU A 94 2.71 7.54 -1.98
N ASN A 95 3.89 7.50 -1.34
CA ASN A 95 4.71 6.30 -1.13
C ASN A 95 5.17 6.12 0.32
N ASP A 96 4.58 6.88 1.21
CA ASP A 96 4.84 6.79 2.64
C ASP A 96 4.28 5.49 3.22
N LEU A 97 5.07 4.85 4.08
CA LEU A 97 4.66 3.69 4.85
C LEU A 97 4.49 4.07 6.31
N TRP A 98 3.34 3.75 6.85
CA TRP A 98 2.96 4.02 8.23
C TRP A 98 2.64 2.75 8.98
N GLU A 99 3.01 2.71 10.26
CA GLU A 99 2.59 1.72 11.24
C GLU A 99 1.72 2.40 12.30
N TYR A 100 0.58 1.82 12.61
CA TYR A 100 -0.22 2.18 13.78
C TYR A 100 -0.15 1.06 14.81
N ASP A 101 0.17 1.42 16.03
CA ASP A 101 0.20 0.52 17.18
C ASP A 101 -1.03 0.75 18.07
N PRO A 102 -2.01 -0.16 18.08
CA PRO A 102 -3.20 -0.04 18.94
C PRO A 102 -2.89 0.01 20.43
N ALA A 103 -1.77 -0.60 20.88
CA ALA A 103 -1.40 -0.62 22.30
C ALA A 103 -0.98 0.76 22.82
N THR A 104 -0.37 1.58 21.97
CA THR A 104 0.09 2.94 22.31
C THR A 104 -0.83 4.02 21.76
N ASN A 105 -1.73 3.66 20.84
CA ASN A 105 -2.57 4.57 20.06
C ASN A 105 -1.73 5.60 19.28
N ASN A 106 -0.58 5.19 18.70
CA ASN A 106 0.33 6.09 17.98
C ASN A 106 0.62 5.58 16.57
N TRP A 107 0.83 6.55 15.66
CA TRP A 107 1.38 6.31 14.34
C TRP A 107 2.92 6.48 14.32
N THR A 108 3.57 5.69 13.49
CA THR A 108 4.99 5.81 13.16
C THR A 108 5.15 5.88 11.64
N TRP A 109 5.78 6.94 11.13
CA TRP A 109 6.21 6.98 9.74
C TRP A 109 7.47 6.16 9.55
N LEU A 110 7.40 5.03 8.83
CA LEU A 110 8.48 4.06 8.71
C LEU A 110 9.42 4.32 7.53
N SER A 111 8.86 4.58 6.35
CA SER A 111 9.64 4.76 5.12
C SER A 111 8.86 5.57 4.08
N GLY A 112 9.45 5.78 2.90
CA GLY A 112 8.88 6.63 1.86
C GLY A 112 9.13 8.12 2.11
N ASP A 113 8.51 8.97 1.30
CA ASP A 113 8.64 10.42 1.34
C ASP A 113 7.41 11.07 1.97
N ASP A 114 7.56 12.30 2.44
CA ASP A 114 6.43 13.18 2.77
C ASP A 114 6.01 14.07 1.59
N ALA A 115 6.52 13.75 0.40
CA ALA A 115 6.18 14.41 -0.88
C ALA A 115 5.16 13.58 -1.66
N ILE A 116 4.45 14.25 -2.57
CA ILE A 116 3.58 13.58 -3.52
C ILE A 116 4.33 13.18 -4.79
N ASN A 117 3.83 12.14 -5.48
CA ASN A 117 4.29 11.72 -6.81
C ASN A 117 5.77 11.31 -6.87
N SER A 118 6.31 10.86 -5.74
CA SER A 118 7.71 10.41 -5.64
C SER A 118 7.96 9.20 -6.52
N LEU A 119 9.09 9.22 -7.23
CA LEU A 119 9.52 8.10 -8.06
C LEU A 119 10.03 6.96 -7.20
N GLY A 120 9.90 5.73 -7.68
CA GLY A 120 10.48 4.55 -7.01
C GLY A 120 12.00 4.51 -7.10
N ILE A 121 12.63 3.92 -6.09
CA ILE A 121 14.05 3.54 -6.09
C ILE A 121 14.10 2.02 -6.07
N HIS A 122 14.33 1.40 -7.24
CA HIS A 122 14.19 -0.06 -7.39
C HIS A 122 15.47 -0.83 -6.98
N GLY A 123 16.64 -0.23 -7.10
CA GLY A 123 17.91 -0.94 -6.86
C GLY A 123 18.11 -2.10 -7.82
N THR A 124 18.67 -3.19 -7.32
CA THR A 124 18.89 -4.43 -8.08
C THR A 124 17.81 -5.45 -7.75
N ILE A 125 17.25 -6.15 -8.76
CA ILE A 125 16.26 -7.21 -8.58
C ILE A 125 16.72 -8.24 -7.56
N ALA A 126 15.84 -8.61 -6.64
CA ALA A 126 16.03 -9.57 -5.56
C ALA A 126 17.15 -9.21 -4.56
N VAL A 127 17.63 -7.97 -4.56
CA VAL A 127 18.61 -7.49 -3.59
C VAL A 127 17.93 -6.52 -2.62
N PRO A 128 17.80 -6.87 -1.32
CA PRO A 128 17.26 -5.97 -0.32
C PRO A 128 18.18 -4.77 -0.10
N SER A 129 17.60 -3.59 0.07
CA SER A 129 18.36 -2.37 0.38
C SER A 129 17.51 -1.38 1.16
N ALA A 130 18.13 -0.71 2.14
CA ALA A 130 17.49 0.37 2.89
C ALA A 130 17.13 1.59 2.02
N THR A 131 17.69 1.68 0.81
CA THR A 131 17.35 2.74 -0.17
C THR A 131 16.22 2.35 -1.12
N ASN A 132 15.87 1.06 -1.19
CA ASN A 132 14.76 0.63 -2.03
C ASN A 132 13.44 1.17 -1.51
N ILE A 133 12.64 1.75 -2.39
CA ILE A 133 11.30 2.28 -2.07
C ILE A 133 10.42 2.14 -3.31
N PRO A 134 9.23 1.52 -3.23
CA PRO A 134 8.28 1.57 -4.32
C PRO A 134 7.85 3.01 -4.62
N GLY A 135 7.60 3.32 -5.88
CA GLY A 135 7.10 4.64 -6.29
C GLY A 135 5.70 4.91 -5.73
N ALA A 136 5.37 6.19 -5.63
CA ALA A 136 4.07 6.67 -5.14
C ALA A 136 2.94 6.05 -5.96
N ARG A 137 1.97 5.42 -5.28
CA ARG A 137 0.88 4.66 -5.92
C ARG A 137 -0.38 4.54 -5.09
N GLN A 138 -1.49 4.36 -5.76
CA GLN A 138 -2.77 3.96 -5.20
C GLN A 138 -3.18 2.58 -5.70
N SER A 139 -4.08 1.90 -4.99
CA SER A 139 -4.70 0.62 -5.37
C SER A 139 -3.71 -0.53 -5.62
N GLY A 140 -2.48 -0.45 -5.12
CA GLY A 140 -1.59 -1.61 -5.12
C GLY A 140 -2.12 -2.68 -4.17
N GLN A 141 -1.90 -3.94 -4.50
CA GLN A 141 -2.36 -5.07 -3.68
C GLN A 141 -1.26 -5.54 -2.74
N MET A 142 -1.59 -5.61 -1.45
CA MET A 142 -0.66 -6.12 -0.43
C MET A 142 -1.19 -7.36 0.26
N GLN A 143 -0.34 -8.37 0.39
CA GLN A 143 -0.64 -9.61 1.11
C GLN A 143 0.57 -10.05 1.95
N ILE A 144 0.30 -10.63 3.12
CA ILE A 144 1.35 -11.16 3.99
C ILE A 144 1.51 -12.67 3.78
N ILE A 145 2.75 -13.13 3.59
CA ILE A 145 3.12 -14.54 3.45
C ILE A 145 4.42 -14.76 4.22
N ASN A 146 4.45 -15.72 5.14
CA ASN A 146 5.64 -16.09 5.91
C ASN A 146 6.34 -14.88 6.57
N ASN A 147 5.57 -13.99 7.21
CA ASN A 147 6.04 -12.77 7.87
C ASN A 147 6.68 -11.71 6.93
N LYS A 148 6.53 -11.83 5.64
CA LYS A 148 6.86 -10.82 4.64
C LYS A 148 5.60 -10.30 3.99
N THR A 149 5.61 -9.07 3.56
CA THR A 149 4.49 -8.47 2.83
C THR A 149 4.86 -8.25 1.37
N TYR A 150 4.00 -8.69 0.48
CA TYR A 150 4.18 -8.58 -0.97
C TYR A 150 3.25 -7.51 -1.52
N LEU A 151 3.80 -6.55 -2.28
CA LEU A 151 3.06 -5.49 -2.97
C LEU A 151 3.13 -5.74 -4.47
N PHE A 152 1.99 -5.71 -5.15
CA PHE A 152 1.90 -5.81 -6.61
C PHE A 152 1.10 -4.65 -7.20
N GLY A 153 1.55 -4.10 -8.32
CA GLY A 153 0.78 -3.27 -9.21
C GLY A 153 0.30 -1.94 -8.64
N GLY A 154 -0.91 -1.57 -9.00
CA GLY A 154 -1.52 -0.29 -8.68
C GLY A 154 -1.29 0.77 -9.77
N ARG A 155 -1.74 2.00 -9.50
CA ARG A 155 -1.57 3.15 -10.39
C ARG A 155 -0.74 4.22 -9.72
N GLY A 156 0.37 4.62 -10.35
CA GLY A 156 1.29 5.57 -9.73
C GLY A 156 2.52 5.86 -10.56
N PHE A 157 3.64 6.10 -9.90
CA PHE A 157 4.88 6.57 -10.47
C PHE A 157 5.95 5.49 -10.44
N ALA A 158 6.48 5.15 -11.61
CA ALA A 158 7.69 4.35 -11.77
C ALA A 158 8.92 5.26 -11.88
N ILE A 159 10.11 4.70 -12.10
CA ILE A 159 11.34 5.52 -12.26
C ILE A 159 11.31 6.42 -13.49
N SER A 160 10.53 6.08 -14.51
CA SER A 160 10.41 6.86 -15.76
C SER A 160 9.59 8.16 -15.61
N GLY A 161 8.98 8.39 -14.44
CA GLY A 161 8.07 9.52 -14.22
C GLY A 161 6.72 9.34 -14.92
N GLY A 162 5.77 10.22 -14.55
CA GLY A 162 4.39 10.18 -15.05
C GLY A 162 3.55 9.09 -14.38
N ILE A 163 2.26 9.38 -14.22
CA ILE A 163 1.31 8.42 -13.62
C ILE A 163 0.96 7.33 -14.63
N SER A 164 1.09 6.07 -14.24
CA SER A 164 0.82 4.89 -15.07
C SER A 164 0.33 3.72 -14.23
N ASN A 165 -0.23 2.70 -14.88
CA ASN A 165 -0.45 1.42 -14.22
C ASN A 165 0.88 0.70 -14.07
N LEU A 166 1.03 -0.03 -12.98
CA LEU A 166 2.26 -0.70 -12.58
C LEU A 166 2.06 -2.23 -12.58
N ASN A 167 3.15 -2.97 -12.69
CA ASN A 167 3.20 -4.43 -12.56
C ASN A 167 4.52 -4.90 -11.94
N ASP A 168 5.15 -4.02 -11.19
CA ASP A 168 6.28 -4.36 -10.34
C ASP A 168 5.81 -5.12 -9.09
N MET A 169 6.62 -6.09 -8.69
CA MET A 169 6.43 -6.89 -7.48
C MET A 169 7.51 -6.56 -6.46
N TRP A 170 7.10 -6.29 -5.25
CA TRP A 170 7.96 -5.94 -4.14
C TRP A 170 7.71 -6.84 -2.93
N GLU A 171 8.76 -7.11 -2.17
CA GLU A 171 8.69 -7.66 -0.82
C GLU A 171 9.06 -6.57 0.19
N TYR A 172 8.28 -6.44 1.23
CA TYR A 172 8.60 -5.64 2.42
C TYR A 172 8.81 -6.55 3.62
N ASP A 173 9.92 -6.37 4.31
CA ASP A 173 10.22 -7.03 5.57
C ASP A 173 9.87 -6.12 6.76
N PRO A 174 8.76 -6.36 7.48
CA PRO A 174 8.40 -5.53 8.63
C PRO A 174 9.40 -5.59 9.79
N ALA A 175 10.18 -6.67 9.88
CA ALA A 175 11.17 -6.83 10.97
C ALA A 175 12.41 -5.95 10.77
N THR A 176 12.77 -5.66 9.52
CA THR A 176 13.95 -4.86 9.17
C THR A 176 13.63 -3.49 8.57
N ASN A 177 12.35 -3.26 8.23
CA ASN A 177 11.87 -2.08 7.48
C ASN A 177 12.60 -1.91 6.13
N ILE A 178 12.80 -3.03 5.41
CA ILE A 178 13.51 -3.04 4.12
C ILE A 178 12.59 -3.52 3.01
N TRP A 179 12.65 -2.83 1.86
CA TRP A 179 12.02 -3.22 0.62
C TRP A 179 12.99 -3.97 -0.31
N THR A 180 12.48 -4.96 -1.02
CA THR A 180 13.17 -5.68 -2.07
C THR A 180 12.32 -5.67 -3.34
N TRP A 181 12.86 -5.16 -4.44
CA TRP A 181 12.21 -5.28 -5.75
C TRP A 181 12.41 -6.69 -6.28
N LEU A 182 11.35 -7.49 -6.40
CA LEU A 182 11.44 -8.90 -6.74
C LEU A 182 11.34 -9.17 -8.23
N LYS A 183 10.40 -8.47 -8.92
CA LYS A 183 10.03 -8.81 -10.29
C LYS A 183 9.29 -7.66 -10.96
N GLY A 184 9.10 -7.80 -12.28
CA GLY A 184 8.41 -6.83 -13.11
C GLY A 184 9.31 -5.67 -13.53
N PRO A 185 8.87 -4.85 -14.48
CA PRO A 185 9.61 -3.68 -14.93
C PRO A 185 9.57 -2.55 -13.90
N ASN A 186 10.58 -1.69 -13.94
CA ASN A 186 10.64 -0.45 -13.19
C ASN A 186 10.04 0.75 -13.96
N THR A 187 9.31 0.48 -15.05
CA THR A 187 8.58 1.45 -15.86
C THR A 187 7.09 1.13 -15.86
N GLY A 188 6.24 2.14 -16.07
CA GLY A 188 4.80 1.93 -16.11
C GLY A 188 4.24 1.50 -17.46
N GLY A 189 2.97 1.04 -17.48
CA GLY A 189 2.21 0.75 -18.69
C GLY A 189 2.61 -0.52 -19.43
N ASN A 190 3.29 -1.45 -18.79
CA ASN A 190 3.79 -2.66 -19.43
C ASN A 190 2.69 -3.69 -19.68
N ALA A 191 2.72 -4.30 -20.86
CA ALA A 191 1.76 -5.33 -21.26
C ALA A 191 1.96 -6.68 -20.54
N GLY A 192 3.06 -6.84 -19.79
CA GLY A 192 3.39 -8.11 -19.14
C GLY A 192 3.86 -9.19 -20.14
N VAL A 193 4.03 -10.41 -19.62
CA VAL A 193 4.38 -11.61 -20.39
C VAL A 193 3.53 -12.76 -19.86
N ALA A 194 2.55 -13.23 -20.63
CA ALA A 194 1.60 -14.23 -20.15
C ALA A 194 2.17 -15.66 -20.16
N GLY A 195 3.05 -15.99 -21.09
CA GLY A 195 3.51 -17.38 -21.25
C GLY A 195 2.41 -18.36 -21.66
N ALA A 196 2.60 -19.64 -21.37
CA ALA A 196 1.58 -20.67 -21.58
C ALA A 196 0.72 -20.85 -20.34
N TYR A 197 -0.57 -21.01 -20.51
CA TYR A 197 -1.54 -21.17 -19.42
C TYR A 197 -1.19 -22.36 -18.52
N GLY A 198 -1.14 -22.11 -17.21
CA GLY A 198 -0.84 -23.13 -16.20
C GLY A 198 0.64 -23.57 -16.16
N ILE A 199 1.50 -22.95 -16.93
CA ILE A 199 2.95 -23.28 -16.94
C ILE A 199 3.74 -22.17 -16.24
N GLU A 200 4.38 -22.54 -15.16
CA GLU A 200 5.29 -21.65 -14.42
C GLU A 200 6.50 -21.29 -15.28
N ASN A 201 6.83 -19.99 -15.32
CA ASN A 201 8.04 -19.49 -15.99
C ASN A 201 8.51 -18.20 -15.31
N ALA A 202 9.81 -18.08 -15.09
CA ALA A 202 10.41 -16.90 -14.47
C ALA A 202 10.15 -15.59 -15.26
N ALA A 203 9.94 -15.69 -16.58
CA ALA A 203 9.60 -14.55 -17.43
C ALA A 203 8.11 -14.12 -17.33
N ASN A 204 7.24 -15.00 -16.84
CA ASN A 204 5.81 -14.67 -16.72
C ASN A 204 5.63 -13.47 -15.77
N ASN A 205 4.86 -12.48 -16.19
CA ASN A 205 4.54 -11.30 -15.42
C ASN A 205 3.17 -10.76 -15.84
N PRO A 206 2.23 -10.52 -14.92
CA PRO A 206 0.95 -9.92 -15.26
C PRO A 206 1.12 -8.57 -15.93
N SER A 207 0.19 -8.18 -16.78
CA SER A 207 0.15 -6.82 -17.34
C SER A 207 -0.07 -5.78 -16.25
N ALA A 208 0.40 -4.56 -16.48
CA ALA A 208 0.22 -3.43 -15.56
C ALA A 208 -1.28 -3.14 -15.34
N ARG A 209 -1.69 -3.07 -14.07
CA ARG A 209 -3.10 -2.98 -13.65
C ARG A 209 -3.29 -2.27 -12.33
N TYR A 210 -4.52 -1.82 -12.07
CA TYR A 210 -4.98 -1.31 -10.79
C TYR A 210 -6.44 -1.73 -10.56
N TYR A 211 -6.95 -1.60 -9.34
CA TYR A 211 -8.26 -2.13 -8.90
C TYR A 211 -8.40 -3.64 -9.05
N GLU A 212 -7.28 -4.35 -9.10
CA GLU A 212 -7.27 -5.79 -8.96
C GLU A 212 -7.68 -6.20 -7.55
N THR A 213 -8.06 -7.46 -7.38
CA THR A 213 -8.19 -8.08 -6.06
C THR A 213 -7.08 -9.09 -5.84
N SER A 214 -6.67 -9.28 -4.59
CA SER A 214 -5.64 -10.25 -4.23
C SER A 214 -6.01 -11.05 -3.00
N TRP A 215 -5.46 -12.24 -2.90
CA TRP A 215 -5.55 -13.09 -1.71
C TRP A 215 -4.32 -13.97 -1.58
N THR A 216 -4.20 -14.64 -0.43
CA THR A 216 -3.19 -15.65 -0.19
C THR A 216 -3.84 -17.02 -0.03
N LEU A 217 -3.24 -18.03 -0.61
CA LEU A 217 -3.63 -19.42 -0.44
C LEU A 217 -2.38 -20.31 -0.53
N ASN A 218 -2.19 -21.21 0.44
CA ASN A 218 -1.05 -22.15 0.48
C ASN A 218 0.32 -21.45 0.32
N ASN A 219 0.52 -20.32 1.01
CA ASN A 219 1.73 -19.47 0.94
C ASN A 219 2.05 -18.93 -0.46
N LYS A 220 1.05 -18.75 -1.28
CA LYS A 220 1.16 -18.11 -2.59
C LYS A 220 0.31 -16.86 -2.64
N PHE A 221 0.77 -15.88 -3.41
CA PHE A 221 0.06 -14.63 -3.68
C PHE A 221 -0.73 -14.76 -4.97
N TYR A 222 -2.00 -14.43 -4.92
CA TYR A 222 -2.88 -14.46 -6.09
C TYR A 222 -3.39 -13.08 -6.42
N VAL A 223 -3.48 -12.78 -7.72
CA VAL A 223 -4.08 -11.55 -8.26
C VAL A 223 -5.13 -11.95 -9.29
N PHE A 224 -6.30 -11.31 -9.21
CA PHE A 224 -7.38 -11.48 -10.16
C PHE A 224 -7.86 -10.16 -10.72
N SER A 225 -8.14 -10.14 -12.03
CA SER A 225 -8.78 -9.00 -12.70
C SER A 225 -7.93 -7.73 -12.68
N GLY A 226 -8.55 -6.58 -12.54
CA GLY A 226 -7.94 -5.25 -12.58
C GLY A 226 -8.14 -4.56 -13.92
N THR A 227 -7.92 -3.24 -13.89
CA THR A 227 -8.20 -2.36 -15.03
C THR A 227 -6.89 -1.92 -15.68
N PRO A 228 -6.68 -2.19 -16.99
CA PRO A 228 -5.69 -1.50 -17.81
C PRO A 228 -6.26 -0.14 -18.27
N PHE A 229 -5.54 0.53 -19.20
CA PHE A 229 -6.16 1.58 -20.02
C PHE A 229 -6.93 0.93 -21.19
N GLY A 230 -8.07 0.23 -20.91
CA GLY A 230 -8.82 -0.53 -21.90
C GLY A 230 -9.80 -1.53 -21.26
N PRO A 231 -10.19 -2.60 -21.96
CA PRO A 231 -11.06 -3.64 -21.39
C PRO A 231 -10.44 -4.27 -20.14
N GLU A 232 -11.26 -4.55 -19.13
CA GLU A 232 -10.86 -5.18 -17.89
C GLU A 232 -10.27 -6.58 -18.10
N TYR A 233 -9.32 -6.97 -17.28
CA TYR A 233 -8.74 -8.30 -17.27
C TYR A 233 -9.68 -9.29 -16.55
N ASN A 234 -9.64 -10.55 -16.97
CA ASN A 234 -10.35 -11.66 -16.32
C ASN A 234 -9.41 -12.84 -16.00
N ASP A 235 -8.13 -12.55 -15.89
CA ASP A 235 -7.07 -13.52 -15.62
C ASP A 235 -6.78 -13.66 -14.11
N VAL A 236 -6.35 -14.86 -13.72
CA VAL A 236 -5.81 -15.15 -12.39
C VAL A 236 -4.31 -15.43 -12.52
N TRP A 237 -3.54 -14.80 -11.67
CA TRP A 237 -2.11 -14.99 -11.58
C TRP A 237 -1.70 -15.49 -10.19
N GLU A 238 -0.73 -16.40 -10.19
CA GLU A 238 -0.12 -16.95 -8.99
C GLU A 238 1.37 -16.57 -8.96
N TYR A 239 1.82 -16.16 -7.76
CA TYR A 239 3.22 -15.87 -7.47
C TYR A 239 3.70 -16.70 -6.27
#